data_b740456881311bf380ecbcdac73bcd0b
#
_entry.id   b740456881311bf380ecbcdac73bcd0b
#
_cell.length_a   1.000
_cell.length_b   1.000
_cell.length_c   1.000
_cell.angle_alpha   90.00
_cell.angle_beta   90.00
_cell.angle_gamma   90.00
#
_symmetry.space_group_name_H-M   'P 1'
#
loop_
_entity.id
_entity.type
_entity.pdbx_description
1 polymer ?
#
loop_
_entity_poly.entity_id
_entity_poly.type
_entity_poly.pdbx_seq_one_letter_code
_entity_poly.pdbx_strand_id
1 'polypeptide(L)'
;MKSRIARVALFLGLLAASAPQTVLALDLLRGQRVYNMHCSVCHGLNGVPVIQQAPSFATKERLMQPDMVLVQSVKMGKTIMPPFMGILKDDEILDALHYARTLR
;
A
#
# COMPACT_ATOMS: atom_id res chain seq x y z
N MET A 1 51.62 40.24 31.22
CA MET A 1 50.34 40.28 30.52
C MET A 1 50.11 38.92 29.86
N LYS A 2 49.20 38.18 30.39
CA LYS A 2 48.83 36.87 29.80
C LYS A 2 47.64 37.05 28.87
N SER A 3 47.86 36.99 27.56
CA SER A 3 46.79 37.00 26.61
C SER A 3 46.01 35.69 26.68
N ARG A 4 44.82 35.79 27.16
CA ARG A 4 43.89 34.67 27.10
C ARG A 4 43.33 34.61 25.71
N ILE A 5 43.85 33.71 24.90
CA ILE A 5 43.26 33.37 23.62
C ILE A 5 41.99 32.59 23.96
N ALA A 6 40.86 33.27 23.85
CA ALA A 6 39.57 32.60 23.91
C ALA A 6 39.46 31.66 22.69
N ARG A 7 39.57 30.36 22.95
CA ARG A 7 39.23 29.37 21.94
C ARG A 7 37.72 29.41 21.77
N VAL A 8 37.27 30.15 20.79
CA VAL A 8 35.88 30.02 20.30
C VAL A 8 35.81 28.66 19.64
N ALA A 9 35.29 27.70 20.34
CA ALA A 9 34.93 26.42 19.73
C ALA A 9 33.75 26.68 18.82
N LEU A 10 34.03 26.77 17.52
CA LEU A 10 33.00 26.82 16.51
C LEU A 10 32.38 25.40 16.45
N PHE A 11 31.29 25.21 17.17
CA PHE A 11 30.44 24.06 16.96
C PHE A 11 29.71 24.26 15.62
N LEU A 12 30.33 23.77 14.55
CA LEU A 12 29.62 23.52 13.32
C LEU A 12 28.64 22.38 13.61
N GLY A 13 27.42 22.76 13.99
CA GLY A 13 26.33 21.82 14.04
C GLY A 13 26.17 21.22 12.65
N LEU A 14 26.50 19.94 12.49
CA LEU A 14 26.13 19.19 11.31
C LEU A 14 24.60 19.11 11.33
N LEU A 15 23.94 20.04 10.63
CA LEU A 15 22.56 19.88 10.22
C LEU A 15 22.57 18.73 9.21
N ALA A 16 22.32 17.51 9.71
CA ALA A 16 21.99 16.42 8.84
C ALA A 16 20.69 16.79 8.15
N ALA A 17 20.79 17.29 6.92
CA ALA A 17 19.65 17.43 6.03
C ALA A 17 19.14 16.00 5.77
N SER A 18 18.10 15.61 6.53
CA SER A 18 17.35 14.41 6.19
C SER A 18 16.74 14.66 4.81
N ALA A 19 17.25 13.95 3.80
CA ALA A 19 16.62 13.91 2.50
C ALA A 19 15.15 13.49 2.69
N PRO A 20 14.19 14.16 2.01
CA PRO A 20 12.81 13.74 2.07
C PRO A 20 12.76 12.30 1.56
N GLN A 21 12.56 11.37 2.47
CA GLN A 21 12.25 10.01 2.10
C GLN A 21 10.85 10.04 1.52
N THR A 22 10.74 9.89 0.21
CA THR A 22 9.49 9.57 -0.45
C THR A 22 9.09 8.17 -0.01
N VAL A 23 8.51 8.10 1.18
CA VAL A 23 7.75 6.92 1.55
C VAL A 23 6.58 6.88 0.59
N LEU A 24 6.45 5.81 -0.19
CA LEU A 24 5.22 5.53 -0.93
C LEU A 24 4.13 5.42 0.13
N ALA A 25 3.44 6.55 0.40
CA ALA A 25 2.38 6.58 1.39
C ALA A 25 1.25 5.71 0.87
N LEU A 26 1.02 4.62 1.61
CA LEU A 26 -0.12 3.75 1.42
C LEU A 26 -1.39 4.57 1.61
N ASP A 27 -2.20 4.68 0.57
CA ASP A 27 -3.46 5.41 0.65
C ASP A 27 -4.60 4.42 0.89
N LEU A 28 -4.86 4.13 2.17
CA LEU A 28 -5.95 3.23 2.57
C LEU A 28 -7.33 3.78 2.22
N LEU A 29 -7.52 5.10 2.20
CA LEU A 29 -8.79 5.70 1.80
C LEU A 29 -9.04 5.51 0.30
N ARG A 30 -8.01 5.71 -0.51
CA ARG A 30 -8.09 5.41 -1.94
C ARG A 30 -8.30 3.90 -2.15
N GLY A 31 -7.59 3.08 -1.41
CA GLY A 31 -7.74 1.62 -1.42
C GLY A 31 -9.16 1.18 -1.11
N GLN A 32 -9.79 1.78 -0.11
CA GLN A 32 -11.18 1.52 0.23
C GLN A 32 -12.12 1.88 -0.92
N ARG A 33 -11.93 3.05 -1.53
CA ARG A 33 -12.78 3.47 -2.67
C ARG A 33 -12.64 2.53 -3.85
N VAL A 34 -11.42 2.18 -4.21
CA VAL A 34 -11.14 1.25 -5.32
C VAL A 34 -11.72 -0.13 -5.01
N TYR A 35 -11.51 -0.64 -3.81
CA TYR A 35 -12.04 -1.93 -3.38
C TYR A 35 -13.57 -1.96 -3.42
N ASN A 36 -14.22 -0.95 -2.85
CA ASN A 36 -15.68 -0.89 -2.81
C ASN A 36 -16.29 -0.78 -4.21
N MET A 37 -15.62 -0.10 -5.12
CA MET A 37 -16.12 0.09 -6.49
C MET A 37 -15.88 -1.14 -7.38
N HIS A 38 -14.71 -1.79 -7.26
CA HIS A 38 -14.26 -2.78 -8.24
C HIS A 38 -14.15 -4.20 -7.70
N CYS A 39 -14.02 -4.39 -6.40
CA CYS A 39 -13.69 -5.69 -5.80
C CYS A 39 -14.83 -6.26 -4.96
N SER A 40 -15.55 -5.41 -4.24
CA SER A 40 -16.54 -5.83 -3.26
C SER A 40 -17.74 -6.55 -3.86
N VAL A 41 -18.04 -6.34 -5.13
CA VAL A 41 -19.15 -6.99 -5.83
C VAL A 41 -19.02 -8.53 -5.80
N CYS A 42 -17.80 -9.05 -5.80
CA CYS A 42 -17.51 -10.47 -5.70
C CYS A 42 -16.92 -10.86 -4.34
N HIS A 43 -16.00 -10.03 -3.81
CA HIS A 43 -15.26 -10.33 -2.58
C HIS A 43 -15.96 -9.86 -1.31
N GLY A 44 -17.06 -9.11 -1.42
CA GLY A 44 -17.84 -8.58 -0.30
C GLY A 44 -17.25 -7.32 0.32
N LEU A 45 -18.11 -6.44 0.83
CA LEU A 45 -17.68 -5.19 1.48
C LEU A 45 -16.78 -5.41 2.68
N ASN A 46 -16.99 -6.51 3.40
CA ASN A 46 -16.20 -6.91 4.58
C ASN A 46 -15.24 -8.06 4.28
N GLY A 47 -15.03 -8.37 3.01
CA GLY A 47 -14.15 -9.47 2.59
C GLY A 47 -14.77 -10.85 2.65
N VAL A 48 -16.05 -10.96 3.05
CA VAL A 48 -16.80 -12.21 2.97
C VAL A 48 -17.32 -12.37 1.55
N PRO A 49 -16.97 -13.45 0.83
CA PRO A 49 -17.30 -13.58 -0.59
C PRO A 49 -18.80 -13.56 -0.85
N VAL A 50 -19.22 -12.84 -1.88
CA VAL A 50 -20.58 -12.85 -2.40
C VAL A 50 -20.79 -14.01 -3.36
N ILE A 51 -19.73 -14.43 -4.04
CA ILE A 51 -19.72 -15.58 -4.94
C ILE A 51 -18.79 -16.68 -4.40
N GLN A 52 -19.14 -17.95 -4.63
CA GLN A 52 -18.37 -19.08 -4.10
C GLN A 52 -16.92 -19.16 -4.58
N GLN A 53 -16.66 -18.69 -5.80
CA GLN A 53 -15.35 -18.78 -6.44
C GLN A 53 -14.36 -17.71 -5.96
N ALA A 54 -14.84 -16.68 -5.29
CA ALA A 54 -13.97 -15.62 -4.78
C ALA A 54 -13.34 -16.04 -3.44
N PRO A 55 -12.03 -15.83 -3.27
CA PRO A 55 -11.39 -16.06 -1.98
C PRO A 55 -11.91 -15.11 -0.91
N SER A 56 -11.94 -15.58 0.35
CA SER A 56 -12.35 -14.79 1.50
C SER A 56 -11.19 -13.90 1.99
N PHE A 57 -11.34 -12.61 1.84
CA PHE A 57 -10.37 -11.65 2.35
C PHE A 57 -10.53 -11.42 3.86
N ALA A 58 -11.72 -11.67 4.39
CA ALA A 58 -11.94 -11.65 5.84
C ALA A 58 -11.05 -12.67 6.58
N THR A 59 -10.78 -13.82 5.97
CA THR A 59 -9.87 -14.84 6.48
C THR A 59 -8.46 -14.76 5.90
N LYS A 60 -8.14 -13.69 5.16
CA LYS A 60 -6.84 -13.46 4.51
C LYS A 60 -6.49 -14.49 3.44
N GLU A 61 -7.45 -15.20 2.92
CA GLU A 61 -7.22 -16.19 1.88
C GLU A 61 -6.50 -15.57 0.68
N ARG A 62 -5.35 -16.12 0.30
CA ARG A 62 -4.46 -15.68 -0.77
C ARG A 62 -3.81 -14.30 -0.59
N LEU A 63 -4.10 -13.55 0.46
CA LEU A 63 -3.56 -12.20 0.67
C LEU A 63 -2.13 -12.18 1.23
N MET A 64 -1.58 -13.32 1.62
CA MET A 64 -0.22 -13.43 2.18
C MET A 64 0.88 -13.53 1.11
N GLN A 65 0.51 -13.50 -0.15
CA GLN A 65 1.46 -13.47 -1.26
C GLN A 65 2.13 -12.08 -1.36
N PRO A 66 3.34 -12.00 -1.97
CA PRO A 66 3.98 -10.71 -2.22
C PRO A 66 3.09 -9.76 -3.03
N ASP A 67 3.18 -8.47 -2.72
CA ASP A 67 2.35 -7.43 -3.33
C ASP A 67 2.34 -7.48 -4.86
N MET A 68 3.52 -7.59 -5.47
CA MET A 68 3.62 -7.56 -6.92
C MET A 68 3.06 -8.82 -7.59
N VAL A 69 3.06 -9.95 -6.91
CA VAL A 69 2.40 -11.17 -7.37
C VAL A 69 0.89 -10.95 -7.40
N LEU A 70 0.35 -10.34 -6.35
CA LEU A 70 -1.07 -10.01 -6.27
C LEU A 70 -1.48 -8.94 -7.28
N VAL A 71 -0.67 -7.90 -7.44
CA VAL A 71 -0.92 -6.85 -8.46
C VAL A 71 -1.00 -7.47 -9.85
N GLN A 72 -0.07 -8.36 -10.21
CA GLN A 72 -0.10 -9.04 -11.51
C GLN A 72 -1.33 -9.93 -11.65
N SER A 73 -1.71 -10.66 -10.60
CA SER A 73 -2.91 -11.50 -10.62
C SER A 73 -4.17 -10.69 -10.88
N VAL A 74 -4.29 -9.51 -10.27
CA VAL A 74 -5.44 -8.61 -10.47
C VAL A 74 -5.44 -8.03 -11.88
N LYS A 75 -4.27 -7.63 -12.38
CA LYS A 75 -4.15 -7.10 -13.76
C LYS A 75 -4.54 -8.13 -14.81
N MET A 76 -4.11 -9.36 -14.63
CA MET A 76 -4.34 -10.43 -15.61
C MET A 76 -5.71 -11.09 -15.47
N GLY A 77 -6.33 -11.02 -14.30
CA GLY A 77 -7.55 -11.74 -13.99
C GLY A 77 -7.34 -13.24 -13.84
N LYS A 78 -8.35 -13.93 -13.40
CA LYS A 78 -8.37 -15.41 -13.28
C LYS A 78 -9.78 -15.90 -13.46
N THR A 79 -9.98 -16.88 -14.32
CA THR A 79 -11.25 -17.57 -14.52
C THR A 79 -12.44 -16.60 -14.58
N ILE A 80 -13.15 -16.41 -13.47
CA ILE A 80 -14.32 -15.53 -13.35
C ILE A 80 -13.89 -14.09 -13.03
N MET A 81 -12.76 -13.89 -12.33
CA MET A 81 -12.27 -12.57 -11.99
C MET A 81 -11.78 -11.85 -13.26
N PRO A 82 -12.40 -10.72 -13.64
CA PRO A 82 -11.99 -10.01 -14.85
C PRO A 82 -10.60 -9.38 -14.70
N PRO A 83 -9.88 -9.16 -15.81
CA PRO A 83 -8.61 -8.44 -15.80
C PRO A 83 -8.83 -6.94 -15.57
N PHE A 84 -7.98 -6.33 -14.74
CA PHE A 84 -8.03 -4.88 -14.49
C PHE A 84 -6.92 -4.11 -15.19
N MET A 85 -6.12 -4.76 -16.02
CA MET A 85 -5.13 -4.09 -16.87
C MET A 85 -5.82 -3.03 -17.74
N GLY A 86 -5.30 -1.79 -17.71
CA GLY A 86 -5.90 -0.67 -18.42
C GLY A 86 -7.13 -0.03 -17.77
N ILE A 87 -7.64 -0.62 -16.69
CA ILE A 87 -8.77 -0.08 -15.90
C ILE A 87 -8.24 0.57 -14.62
N LEU A 88 -7.35 -0.12 -13.91
CA LEU A 88 -6.71 0.35 -12.69
C LEU A 88 -5.20 0.42 -12.87
N LYS A 89 -4.59 1.44 -12.28
CA LYS A 89 -3.13 1.56 -12.19
C LYS A 89 -2.59 0.63 -11.09
N ASP A 90 -1.31 0.29 -11.18
CA ASP A 90 -0.65 -0.60 -10.23
C ASP A 90 -0.74 -0.08 -8.79
N ASP A 91 -0.59 1.23 -8.58
CA ASP A 91 -0.71 1.85 -7.26
C ASP A 91 -2.14 1.82 -6.71
N GLU A 92 -3.14 1.95 -7.57
CA GLU A 92 -4.55 1.81 -7.18
C GLU A 92 -4.87 0.37 -6.75
N ILE A 93 -4.38 -0.60 -7.49
CA ILE A 93 -4.52 -2.03 -7.15
C ILE A 93 -3.80 -2.31 -5.83
N LEU A 94 -2.59 -1.78 -5.66
CA LEU A 94 -1.81 -1.97 -4.44
C LEU A 94 -2.53 -1.41 -3.22
N ASP A 95 -3.08 -0.20 -3.31
CA ASP A 95 -3.86 0.39 -2.22
C ASP A 95 -5.09 -0.46 -1.88
N ALA A 96 -5.80 -0.96 -2.90
CA ALA A 96 -6.96 -1.83 -2.70
C ALA A 96 -6.58 -3.15 -2.02
N LEU A 97 -5.44 -3.75 -2.37
CA LEU A 97 -4.92 -4.96 -1.75
C LEU A 97 -4.56 -4.71 -0.27
N HIS A 98 -3.92 -3.60 0.03
CA HIS A 98 -3.60 -3.22 1.39
C HIS A 98 -4.87 -2.95 2.22
N TYR A 99 -5.88 -2.33 1.63
CA TYR A 99 -7.18 -2.19 2.27
C TYR A 99 -7.83 -3.56 2.51
N ALA A 100 -7.82 -4.45 1.53
CA ALA A 100 -8.38 -5.80 1.66
C ALA A 100 -7.76 -6.58 2.84
N ARG A 101 -6.47 -6.39 3.12
CA ARG A 101 -5.78 -6.99 4.26
C ARG A 101 -6.26 -6.49 5.61
N THR A 102 -6.96 -5.38 5.67
CA THR A 102 -7.56 -4.85 6.90
C THR A 102 -8.91 -5.46 7.22
N LEU A 103 -9.55 -6.11 6.25
CA LEU A 103 -10.89 -6.68 6.40
C LEU A 103 -10.89 -7.91 7.33
N ARG A 104 -11.99 -8.05 8.09
CA ARG A 104 -12.15 -9.11 9.09
C ARG A 104 -13.60 -9.61 9.12
#